data_6e5dfb9b8c9dcd7f324a81a9b711a781
#
_entry.id   6e5dfb9b8c9dcd7f324a81a9b711a781
#
_cell.length_a   1.000
_cell.length_b   1.000
_cell.length_c   1.000
_cell.angle_alpha   90.00
_cell.angle_beta   90.00
_cell.angle_gamma   90.00
#
_symmetry.space_group_name_H-M   'P 1'
#
loop_
_entity.id
_entity.type
_entity.pdbx_description
1 polymer ?
#
loop_
_entity_poly.entity_id
_entity_poly.type
_entity_poly.pdbx_seq_one_letter_code
_entity_poly.pdbx_strand_id
1 'polypeptide(L)'
;STLSPSSAASDVYKRQIESMGHEVVNYGVDTAESCNYPEIGEKVGRAVADGEVDCAVLICGTGVGISIAANKVNGVRAAVCSDVTTAHLVKEHNDANIIAFGARIVGVELAKDIVKAYLNAEFLGGRHATRVAMLADIEKRNK
;
A
#
# COMPACT_ATOMS: atom_id res chain seq x y z
N SER A 1 1.76 3.73 9.33
CA SER A 1 1.24 3.81 7.95
C SER A 1 1.99 4.88 7.16
N THR A 2 2.15 4.65 5.89
CA THR A 2 2.91 5.54 5.02
C THR A 2 2.06 5.95 3.83
N LEU A 3 2.03 7.25 3.53
CA LEU A 3 1.42 7.79 2.32
C LEU A 3 2.50 8.16 1.33
N SER A 4 2.31 7.77 0.08
CA SER A 4 3.09 8.25 -1.05
C SER A 4 2.17 9.08 -1.94
N PRO A 5 2.70 10.00 -2.68
CA PRO A 5 2.06 11.27 -2.96
C PRO A 5 1.30 11.38 -4.26
N SER A 6 0.36 12.15 -4.19
CA SER A 6 0.24 13.31 -5.04
C SER A 6 -0.25 14.42 -4.10
N SER A 7 0.41 15.53 -4.09
CA SER A 7 0.44 16.54 -3.03
C SER A 7 -0.86 16.83 -2.27
N ALA A 8 -1.87 17.34 -2.92
CA ALA A 8 -3.12 17.73 -2.25
C ALA A 8 -3.96 16.52 -1.80
N ALA A 9 -3.91 15.43 -2.56
CA ALA A 9 -4.62 14.21 -2.22
C ALA A 9 -4.01 13.49 -1.01
N SER A 10 -2.68 13.55 -0.86
CA SER A 10 -1.97 12.95 0.28
C SER A 10 -2.44 13.50 1.61
N ASP A 11 -2.69 14.81 1.69
CA ASP A 11 -3.12 15.45 2.93
C ASP A 11 -4.47 14.94 3.43
N VAL A 12 -5.39 14.66 2.51
CA VAL A 12 -6.71 14.11 2.85
C VAL A 12 -6.57 12.77 3.53
N TYR A 13 -5.78 11.87 2.94
CA TYR A 13 -5.58 10.51 3.49
C TYR A 13 -4.74 10.55 4.76
N LYS A 14 -3.76 11.42 4.83
CA LYS A 14 -2.95 11.60 6.04
C LYS A 14 -3.83 11.96 7.24
N ARG A 15 -4.72 12.93 7.08
CA ARG A 15 -5.64 13.33 8.14
C ARG A 15 -6.58 12.19 8.54
N GLN A 16 -7.10 11.46 7.54
CA GLN A 16 -7.98 10.32 7.79
C GLN A 16 -7.25 9.25 8.60
N ILE A 17 -6.06 8.87 8.19
CA ILE A 17 -5.29 7.80 8.83
C ILE A 17 -4.91 8.22 10.25
N GLU A 18 -4.50 9.47 10.44
CA GLU A 18 -4.21 10.01 11.78
C GLU A 18 -5.44 9.98 12.66
N SER A 19 -6.62 10.31 12.12
CA SER A 19 -7.87 10.28 12.88
C SER A 19 -8.26 8.86 13.30
N MET A 20 -7.75 7.83 12.63
CA MET A 20 -7.97 6.43 12.98
C MET A 20 -6.97 5.93 14.01
N GLY A 21 -6.09 6.79 14.53
CA GLY A 21 -5.15 6.44 15.59
C GLY A 21 -3.78 5.96 15.10
N HIS A 22 -3.47 6.15 13.83
CA HIS A 22 -2.18 5.75 13.25
C HIS A 22 -1.23 6.94 13.15
N GLU A 23 0.06 6.68 13.28
CA GLU A 23 1.10 7.63 12.97
C GLU A 23 1.42 7.56 11.48
N VAL A 24 1.53 8.71 10.82
CA VAL A 24 1.75 8.77 9.37
C VAL A 24 3.12 9.37 9.07
N VAL A 25 3.90 8.67 8.24
CA VAL A 25 5.15 9.18 7.68
C VAL A 25 4.94 9.34 6.18
N ASN A 26 5.21 10.53 5.65
CA ASN A 26 5.07 10.80 4.22
C ASN A 26 6.43 10.66 3.52
N TYR A 27 6.56 9.62 2.69
CA TYR A 27 7.78 9.39 1.89
C TYR A 27 7.70 10.03 0.50
N GLY A 28 6.59 10.66 0.18
CA GLY A 28 6.37 11.23 -1.13
C GLY A 28 7.00 12.59 -1.35
N VAL A 29 6.92 13.07 -2.58
CA VAL A 29 7.40 14.39 -2.97
C VAL A 29 6.28 15.40 -2.82
N ASP A 30 6.53 16.46 -2.09
CA ASP A 30 5.56 17.53 -1.86
C ASP A 30 5.53 18.56 -3.01
N THR A 31 6.08 18.21 -4.18
CA THR A 31 6.13 19.13 -5.31
C THR A 31 5.24 18.63 -6.44
N ALA A 32 4.79 19.57 -7.26
CA ALA A 32 4.00 19.28 -8.46
C ALA A 32 4.84 18.66 -9.58
N GLU A 33 6.14 18.46 -9.37
CA GLU A 33 7.01 17.87 -10.36
C GLU A 33 6.70 16.38 -10.51
N SER A 34 6.68 15.92 -11.75
CA SER A 34 6.52 14.50 -12.01
C SER A 34 7.74 13.76 -11.49
N CYS A 35 7.51 12.73 -10.72
CA CYS A 35 8.57 11.85 -10.25
C CYS A 35 8.43 10.50 -10.92
N ASN A 36 9.52 9.76 -11.01
CA ASN A 36 9.49 8.40 -11.48
C ASN A 36 8.90 7.52 -10.39
N TYR A 37 7.69 7.00 -10.61
CA TYR A 37 7.00 6.16 -9.63
C TYR A 37 7.82 4.96 -9.14
N PRO A 38 8.70 4.33 -9.96
CA PRO A 38 9.49 3.20 -9.45
C PRO A 38 10.39 3.57 -8.28
N GLU A 39 10.93 4.78 -8.25
CA GLU A 39 11.78 5.24 -7.14
C GLU A 39 10.99 5.31 -5.84
N ILE A 40 9.76 5.81 -5.90
CA ILE A 40 8.89 5.92 -4.73
C ILE A 40 8.42 4.54 -4.30
N GLY A 41 8.01 3.71 -5.26
CA GLY A 41 7.58 2.34 -4.97
C GLY A 41 8.67 1.54 -4.28
N GLU A 42 9.90 1.64 -4.75
CA GLU A 42 11.03 0.98 -4.12
C GLU A 42 11.31 1.53 -2.72
N LYS A 43 11.37 2.84 -2.58
CA LYS A 43 11.65 3.50 -1.30
C LYS A 43 10.65 3.09 -0.21
N VAL A 44 9.37 3.16 -0.54
CA VAL A 44 8.31 2.79 0.39
C VAL A 44 8.31 1.28 0.65
N GLY A 45 8.53 0.49 -0.39
CA GLY A 45 8.64 -0.97 -0.26
C GLY A 45 9.75 -1.36 0.72
N ARG A 46 10.91 -0.73 0.62
CA ARG A 46 12.02 -0.99 1.56
C ARG A 46 11.70 -0.55 2.98
N ALA A 47 11.02 0.58 3.14
CA ALA A 47 10.60 1.04 4.46
C ALA A 47 9.65 0.03 5.13
N VAL A 48 8.72 -0.55 4.38
CA VAL A 48 7.82 -1.58 4.89
C VAL A 48 8.59 -2.88 5.18
N ALA A 49 9.43 -3.31 4.25
CA ALA A 49 10.19 -4.56 4.40
C ALA A 49 11.16 -4.49 5.58
N ASP A 50 11.76 -3.32 5.83
CA ASP A 50 12.71 -3.11 6.92
C ASP A 50 12.04 -2.86 8.28
N GLY A 51 10.72 -2.77 8.32
CA GLY A 51 9.97 -2.56 9.56
C GLY A 51 9.94 -1.11 10.04
N GLU A 52 10.36 -0.16 9.21
CA GLU A 52 10.26 1.26 9.57
C GLU A 52 8.81 1.72 9.70
N VAL A 53 7.93 1.14 8.88
CA VAL A 53 6.48 1.34 8.96
C VAL A 53 5.80 -0.01 8.84
N ASP A 54 4.59 -0.11 9.39
CA ASP A 54 3.84 -1.37 9.40
C ASP A 54 3.19 -1.67 8.05
N CYS A 55 2.71 -0.64 7.39
CA CYS A 55 2.05 -0.76 6.08
C CYS A 55 2.12 0.58 5.35
N ALA A 56 1.71 0.56 4.09
CA ALA A 56 1.75 1.77 3.28
C ALA A 56 0.57 1.86 2.33
N VAL A 57 0.24 3.09 1.96
CA VAL A 57 -0.73 3.41 0.92
C VAL A 57 0.01 4.18 -0.17
N LEU A 58 -0.03 3.67 -1.39
CA LEU A 58 0.63 4.26 -2.55
C LEU A 58 -0.41 4.77 -3.54
N ILE A 59 -0.18 5.96 -4.07
CA ILE A 59 -1.10 6.59 -5.02
C ILE A 59 -0.33 7.04 -6.25
N CYS A 60 -0.83 6.66 -7.42
CA CYS A 60 -0.34 7.20 -8.69
C CYS A 60 -1.53 7.29 -9.66
N GLY A 61 -1.29 7.46 -10.95
CA GLY A 61 -2.38 7.60 -11.92
C GLY A 61 -3.35 6.42 -11.93
N THR A 62 -2.83 5.20 -11.94
CA THR A 62 -3.61 3.96 -11.94
C THR A 62 -3.41 3.10 -10.70
N GLY A 63 -2.34 3.31 -9.97
CA GLY A 63 -1.92 2.44 -8.86
C GLY A 63 -1.11 1.23 -9.30
N VAL A 64 -1.13 0.90 -10.59
CA VAL A 64 -0.55 -0.35 -11.11
C VAL A 64 0.97 -0.31 -11.11
N GLY A 65 1.57 0.69 -11.76
CA GLY A 65 3.02 0.75 -11.89
C GLY A 65 3.73 0.84 -10.55
N ILE A 66 3.21 1.65 -9.66
CA ILE A 66 3.83 1.83 -8.33
C ILE A 66 3.72 0.57 -7.48
N SER A 67 2.65 -0.20 -7.62
CA SER A 67 2.50 -1.48 -6.93
C SER A 67 3.48 -2.52 -7.47
N ILE A 68 3.70 -2.54 -8.79
CA ILE A 68 4.68 -3.43 -9.39
C ILE A 68 6.07 -3.11 -8.86
N ALA A 69 6.44 -1.83 -8.82
CA ALA A 69 7.73 -1.41 -8.29
C ALA A 69 7.92 -1.84 -6.84
N ALA A 70 6.92 -1.60 -6.00
CA ALA A 70 6.97 -2.02 -4.59
C ALA A 70 7.13 -3.53 -4.45
N ASN A 71 6.43 -4.31 -5.26
CA ASN A 71 6.51 -5.78 -5.23
C ASN A 71 7.86 -6.33 -5.69
N LYS A 72 8.71 -5.53 -6.30
CA LYS A 72 10.09 -5.97 -6.61
C LYS A 72 10.97 -6.02 -5.37
N VAL A 73 10.53 -5.43 -4.27
CA VAL A 73 11.26 -5.48 -3.00
C VAL A 73 10.85 -6.75 -2.25
N ASN A 74 11.80 -7.54 -1.82
CA ASN A 74 11.52 -8.76 -1.05
C ASN A 74 10.81 -8.40 0.27
N GLY A 75 9.77 -9.15 0.60
CA GLY A 75 8.98 -8.91 1.80
C GLY A 75 7.78 -8.02 1.57
N VAL A 76 7.62 -7.43 0.38
CA VAL A 76 6.47 -6.60 0.05
C VAL A 76 5.38 -7.45 -0.61
N ARG A 77 4.15 -7.24 -0.16
CA ARG A 77 2.94 -7.76 -0.78
C ARG A 77 2.03 -6.57 -1.03
N ALA A 78 2.20 -5.94 -2.18
CA ALA A 78 1.43 -4.77 -2.58
C ALA A 78 0.28 -5.20 -3.49
N ALA A 79 -0.89 -4.64 -3.25
CA ALA A 79 -2.08 -4.93 -4.04
C ALA A 79 -2.75 -3.64 -4.50
N VAL A 80 -3.18 -3.62 -5.77
CA VAL A 80 -4.00 -2.52 -6.29
C VAL A 80 -5.44 -2.75 -5.85
N CYS A 81 -6.04 -1.75 -5.23
CA CYS A 81 -7.41 -1.82 -4.74
C CYS A 81 -8.25 -0.72 -5.37
N SER A 82 -9.28 -1.08 -6.11
CA SER A 82 -10.21 -0.14 -6.72
C SER A 82 -11.61 -0.25 -6.14
N ASP A 83 -11.79 -1.10 -5.15
CA ASP A 83 -13.05 -1.30 -4.46
C ASP A 83 -12.81 -1.68 -2.99
N VAL A 84 -13.85 -1.52 -2.19
CA VAL A 84 -13.79 -1.76 -0.74
C VAL A 84 -13.63 -3.25 -0.42
N THR A 85 -14.28 -4.11 -1.18
CA THR A 85 -14.22 -5.55 -0.95
C THR A 85 -12.79 -6.08 -1.12
N THR A 86 -12.13 -5.71 -2.23
CA THR A 86 -10.73 -6.07 -2.44
C THR A 86 -9.85 -5.54 -1.30
N ALA A 87 -10.09 -4.31 -0.86
CA ALA A 87 -9.26 -3.67 0.15
C ALA A 87 -9.22 -4.44 1.47
N HIS A 88 -10.36 -4.94 1.97
CA HIS A 88 -10.32 -5.72 3.20
C HIS A 88 -9.83 -7.15 2.97
N LEU A 89 -10.15 -7.75 1.83
CA LEU A 89 -9.75 -9.12 1.54
C LEU A 89 -8.23 -9.27 1.33
N VAL A 90 -7.57 -8.28 0.72
CA VAL A 90 -6.11 -8.37 0.54
C VAL A 90 -5.37 -8.36 1.88
N LYS A 91 -5.95 -7.76 2.91
CA LYS A 91 -5.41 -7.86 4.27
C LYS A 91 -5.77 -9.19 4.91
N GLU A 92 -7.04 -9.55 4.89
CA GLU A 92 -7.55 -10.75 5.56
C GLU A 92 -6.93 -12.04 5.00
N HIS A 93 -6.77 -12.13 3.68
CA HIS A 93 -6.31 -13.34 2.99
C HIS A 93 -4.83 -13.31 2.61
N ASN A 94 -4.32 -12.17 2.18
CA ASN A 94 -2.98 -12.08 1.59
C ASN A 94 -1.98 -11.40 2.50
N ASP A 95 -2.42 -10.89 3.63
CA ASP A 95 -1.60 -10.08 4.53
C ASP A 95 -0.83 -9.00 3.77
N ALA A 96 -1.53 -8.32 2.84
CA ALA A 96 -0.93 -7.26 2.06
C ALA A 96 -0.43 -6.16 3.00
N ASN A 97 0.83 -5.79 2.85
CA ASN A 97 1.44 -4.74 3.66
C ASN A 97 1.50 -3.40 2.93
N ILE A 98 1.11 -3.39 1.67
CA ILE A 98 0.95 -2.16 0.88
C ILE A 98 -0.32 -2.29 0.05
N ILE A 99 -1.12 -1.22 0.01
CA ILE A 99 -2.16 -1.08 -0.99
C ILE A 99 -1.84 0.11 -1.87
N ALA A 100 -2.29 0.04 -3.11
CA ALA A 100 -2.13 1.13 -4.07
C ALA A 100 -3.47 1.38 -4.77
N PHE A 101 -3.70 2.62 -5.15
CA PHE A 101 -4.85 2.95 -5.99
C PHE A 101 -4.53 4.11 -6.92
N GLY A 102 -5.37 4.29 -7.92
CA GLY A 102 -5.15 5.29 -8.94
C GLY A 102 -6.04 6.52 -8.74
N ALA A 103 -5.42 7.68 -8.68
CA ALA A 103 -6.16 8.94 -8.56
C ALA A 103 -7.05 9.21 -9.79
N ARG A 104 -6.74 8.60 -10.93
CA ARG A 104 -7.56 8.69 -12.15
C ARG A 104 -8.70 7.67 -12.18
N ILE A 105 -8.64 6.66 -11.32
CA ILE A 105 -9.55 5.51 -11.35
C ILE A 105 -10.62 5.64 -10.27
N VAL A 106 -10.22 6.03 -9.06
CA VAL A 106 -11.13 6.13 -7.91
C VAL A 106 -11.25 7.56 -7.45
N GLY A 107 -12.49 7.98 -7.15
CA GLY A 107 -12.75 9.28 -6.55
C GLY A 107 -12.34 9.30 -5.07
N VAL A 108 -12.25 10.49 -4.51
CA VAL A 108 -11.74 10.69 -3.15
C VAL A 108 -12.56 9.93 -2.10
N GLU A 109 -13.89 9.94 -2.21
CA GLU A 109 -14.74 9.28 -1.22
C GLU A 109 -14.55 7.76 -1.24
N LEU A 110 -14.50 7.16 -2.43
CA LEU A 110 -14.23 5.73 -2.56
C LEU A 110 -12.82 5.39 -2.06
N ALA A 111 -11.84 6.21 -2.38
CA ALA A 111 -10.46 6.01 -1.92
C ALA A 111 -10.37 6.04 -0.39
N LYS A 112 -11.10 6.95 0.26
CA LYS A 112 -11.16 7.00 1.72
C LYS A 112 -11.79 5.74 2.31
N ASP A 113 -12.83 5.22 1.67
CA ASP A 113 -13.46 3.96 2.10
C ASP A 113 -12.52 2.77 1.90
N ILE A 114 -11.75 2.76 0.84
CA ILE A 114 -10.73 1.74 0.57
C ILE A 114 -9.66 1.74 1.67
N VAL A 115 -9.12 2.91 1.99
CA VAL A 115 -8.12 3.07 3.06
C VAL A 115 -8.67 2.59 4.40
N LYS A 116 -9.89 2.98 4.73
CA LYS A 116 -10.55 2.59 5.97
C LYS A 116 -10.75 1.08 6.04
N ALA A 117 -11.24 0.47 4.98
CA ALA A 117 -11.49 -0.97 4.93
C ALA A 117 -10.18 -1.77 5.11
N TYR A 118 -9.11 -1.33 4.47
CA TYR A 118 -7.81 -1.97 4.60
C TYR A 118 -7.24 -1.86 6.02
N LEU A 119 -7.24 -0.66 6.59
CA LEU A 119 -6.64 -0.42 7.90
C LEU A 119 -7.42 -1.08 9.04
N ASN A 120 -8.72 -1.26 8.88
CA ASN A 120 -9.56 -1.92 9.89
C ASN A 120 -9.58 -3.44 9.77
N ALA A 121 -9.03 -4.00 8.69
CA ALA A 121 -8.99 -5.45 8.50
C ALA A 121 -7.80 -6.07 9.24
N GLU A 122 -7.94 -7.34 9.58
CA GLU A 122 -6.88 -8.12 10.22
C GLU A 122 -6.63 -9.40 9.42
N PHE A 123 -5.37 -9.83 9.40
CA PHE A 123 -4.99 -11.07 8.75
C PHE A 123 -5.63 -12.25 9.49
N LEU A 124 -6.35 -13.09 8.76
CA LEU A 124 -7.07 -14.21 9.35
C LEU A 124 -6.20 -15.42 9.70
N GLY A 125 -5.03 -15.53 9.09
CA GLY A 125 -4.13 -16.67 9.35
C GLY A 125 -4.67 -17.98 8.79
N GLY A 126 -4.48 -19.07 9.51
CA GLY A 126 -4.94 -20.39 9.09
C GLY A 126 -4.39 -20.80 7.72
N ARG A 127 -5.30 -21.26 6.84
CA ARG A 127 -4.92 -21.65 5.45
C ARG A 127 -4.28 -20.49 4.67
N HIS A 128 -4.64 -19.25 5.00
CA HIS A 128 -4.08 -18.08 4.34
C HIS A 128 -2.61 -17.89 4.72
N ALA A 129 -2.24 -18.17 5.96
CA ALA A 129 -0.85 -18.08 6.40
C ALA A 129 0.05 -19.06 5.63
N THR A 130 -0.44 -20.27 5.35
CA THR A 130 0.28 -21.24 4.53
C THR A 130 0.55 -20.69 3.13
N ARG A 131 -0.44 -20.08 2.53
CA ARG A 131 -0.31 -19.51 1.17
C ARG A 131 0.63 -18.30 1.14
N VAL A 132 0.55 -17.43 2.14
CA VAL A 132 1.47 -16.28 2.25
C VAL A 132 2.91 -16.77 2.43
N ALA A 133 3.13 -17.81 3.22
CA ALA A 133 4.46 -18.43 3.36
C ALA A 133 4.97 -18.96 2.02
N MET A 134 4.12 -19.50 1.18
CA MET A 134 4.50 -19.97 -0.15
C MET A 134 4.98 -18.82 -1.04
N LEU A 135 4.39 -17.63 -0.90
CA LEU A 135 4.86 -16.44 -1.62
C LEU A 135 6.28 -16.06 -1.19
N ALA A 136 6.57 -16.12 0.10
CA ALA A 136 7.90 -15.85 0.62
C ALA A 136 8.92 -16.90 0.11
N ASP A 137 8.50 -18.14 -0.06
CA ASP A 137 9.37 -19.19 -0.61
C ASP A 137 9.74 -18.89 -2.07
N ILE A 138 8.83 -18.32 -2.85
CA ILE A 138 9.13 -17.90 -4.22
C ILE A 138 10.25 -16.85 -4.23
N GLU A 139 10.18 -15.88 -3.35
CA GLU A 139 11.23 -14.85 -3.23
C GLU A 139 12.60 -15.48 -2.95
N LYS A 140 12.65 -16.46 -2.05
CA LYS A 140 13.89 -17.14 -1.69
C LYS A 140 14.49 -17.89 -2.86
N ARG A 141 13.65 -18.47 -3.73
CA ARG A 141 14.12 -19.20 -4.90
C ARG A 141 14.61 -18.28 -6.02
N ASN A 142 14.26 -17.03 -6.00
CA ASN A 142 14.59 -16.05 -7.06
C ASN A 142 15.82 -15.18 -6.73
N LYS A 143 16.66 -15.66 -5.89
CA LYS A 143 17.92 -14.97 -5.58
C LYS A 143 18.98 -15.19 -6.66
#